data_f7ee392ce1634c8f352067970d42ec49
#
_entry.id   f7ee392ce1634c8f352067970d42ec49
#
_cell.length_a   1.000
_cell.length_b   1.000
_cell.length_c   1.000
_cell.angle_alpha   90.00
_cell.angle_beta   90.00
_cell.angle_gamma   90.00
#
_symmetry.space_group_name_H-M   'P 1'
#
loop_
_entity.id
_entity.type
_entity.pdbx_description
1 polymer ?
#
loop_
_entity_poly.entity_id
_entity_poly.type
_entity_poly.pdbx_seq_one_letter_code
_entity_poly.pdbx_strand_id
1 'polypeptide(L)'
;MIQLITGEKGKGKTKVLLDKANETAKSAKGSLVFVDKDSSHILELKNTIRLVDVSKYSISSSDEFYGFTAGIISADHDLEQLYIDAFLKTAYIRDDDYIDVLRKIDRLSEQFGVTVLISISVTRDQLPGDMADKVIVAL
;
A
#
# COMPACT_ATOMS: atom_id res chain seq x y z
N MET A 1 -1.85 -2.52 -11.15
CA MET A 1 -3.16 -2.87 -10.54
C MET A 1 -3.02 -2.80 -9.02
N ILE A 2 -4.02 -2.23 -8.34
CA ILE A 2 -4.06 -2.32 -6.88
C ILE A 2 -4.81 -3.58 -6.43
N GLN A 3 -4.46 -4.04 -5.24
CA GLN A 3 -5.15 -5.13 -4.54
C GLN A 3 -5.38 -4.68 -3.10
N LEU A 4 -6.57 -4.90 -2.59
CA LEU A 4 -6.98 -4.37 -1.30
C LEU A 4 -7.17 -5.48 -0.27
N ILE A 5 -6.69 -5.20 0.95
CA ILE A 5 -6.97 -6.00 2.15
C ILE A 5 -7.85 -5.12 3.03
N THR A 6 -9.10 -5.52 3.21
CA THR A 6 -10.10 -4.73 3.92
C THR A 6 -10.48 -5.36 5.25
N GLY A 7 -11.04 -4.55 6.13
CA GLY A 7 -11.51 -4.98 7.44
C GLY A 7 -11.45 -3.83 8.42
N GLU A 8 -12.25 -3.90 9.46
CA GLU A 8 -12.21 -2.91 10.53
C GLU A 8 -10.87 -2.95 11.26
N LYS A 9 -10.56 -1.90 11.99
CA LYS A 9 -9.35 -1.82 12.80
C LYS A 9 -9.27 -3.01 13.77
N GLY A 10 -8.08 -3.60 13.89
CA GLY A 10 -7.83 -4.71 14.81
C GLY A 10 -8.13 -6.10 14.26
N LYS A 11 -8.44 -6.24 12.99
CA LYS A 11 -8.77 -7.52 12.37
C LYS A 11 -7.56 -8.30 11.82
N GLY A 12 -6.36 -7.74 11.90
CA GLY A 12 -5.15 -8.44 11.46
C GLY A 12 -4.71 -8.15 10.03
N LYS A 13 -5.14 -7.03 9.45
CA LYS A 13 -4.76 -6.65 8.08
C LYS A 13 -3.25 -6.48 7.90
N THR A 14 -2.58 -5.87 8.88
CA THR A 14 -1.14 -5.66 8.83
C THR A 14 -0.39 -6.98 8.72
N LYS A 15 -0.77 -7.98 9.53
CA LYS A 15 -0.13 -9.29 9.46
C LYS A 15 -0.32 -9.94 8.10
N VAL A 16 -1.50 -9.83 7.51
CA VAL A 16 -1.76 -10.37 6.17
C VAL A 16 -0.84 -9.70 5.15
N LEU A 17 -0.69 -8.38 5.23
CA LEU A 17 0.15 -7.63 4.29
C LEU A 17 1.64 -8.00 4.46
N LEU A 18 2.12 -8.09 5.70
CA LEU A 18 3.49 -8.53 6.01
C LEU A 18 3.76 -9.94 5.47
N ASP A 19 2.84 -10.86 5.71
CA ASP A 19 2.98 -12.24 5.24
C ASP A 19 3.04 -12.32 3.72
N LYS A 20 2.22 -11.53 3.03
CA LYS A 20 2.25 -11.46 1.55
C LYS A 20 3.57 -10.91 1.03
N ALA A 21 4.07 -9.86 1.65
CA ALA A 21 5.35 -9.27 1.26
C ALA A 21 6.51 -10.28 1.45
N ASN A 22 6.55 -10.93 2.59
CA ASN A 22 7.58 -11.91 2.91
C ASN A 22 7.50 -13.15 2.01
N GLU A 23 6.29 -13.57 1.65
CA GLU A 23 6.10 -14.69 0.73
C GLU A 23 6.61 -14.34 -0.67
N THR A 24 6.24 -13.16 -1.17
CA THR A 24 6.72 -12.68 -2.47
C THR A 24 8.24 -12.54 -2.49
N ALA A 25 8.84 -12.11 -1.38
CA ALA A 25 10.30 -11.94 -1.29
C ALA A 25 11.08 -13.21 -1.55
N LYS A 26 10.49 -14.39 -1.33
CA LYS A 26 11.16 -15.67 -1.55
C LYS A 26 11.49 -15.92 -3.03
N SER A 27 10.72 -15.35 -3.95
CA SER A 27 10.85 -15.59 -5.38
C SER A 27 10.99 -14.33 -6.23
N ALA A 28 10.90 -13.16 -5.62
CA ALA A 28 11.00 -11.90 -6.34
C ALA A 28 12.41 -11.72 -6.93
N LYS A 29 12.45 -11.28 -8.18
CA LYS A 29 13.71 -10.94 -8.87
C LYS A 29 14.01 -9.46 -8.81
N GLY A 30 12.97 -8.64 -8.68
CA GLY A 30 13.07 -7.19 -8.58
C GLY A 30 12.87 -6.70 -7.16
N SER A 31 12.71 -5.40 -7.04
CA SER A 31 12.58 -4.71 -5.76
C SER A 31 11.19 -4.86 -5.17
N LEU A 32 11.11 -4.90 -3.84
CA LEU A 32 9.88 -4.84 -3.07
C LEU A 32 10.01 -3.71 -2.06
N VAL A 33 8.99 -2.85 -2.00
CA VAL A 33 8.98 -1.69 -1.10
C VAL A 33 7.72 -1.75 -0.23
N PHE A 34 7.91 -1.61 1.08
CA PHE A 34 6.82 -1.61 2.06
C PHE A 34 6.74 -0.22 2.69
N VAL A 35 5.65 0.49 2.42
CA VAL A 35 5.41 1.86 2.90
C VAL A 35 4.51 1.79 4.14
N ASP A 36 4.97 2.38 5.24
CA ASP A 36 4.27 2.32 6.52
C ASP A 36 4.26 3.69 7.19
N LYS A 37 3.36 3.86 8.15
CA LYS A 37 3.24 5.08 8.94
C LYS A 37 4.43 5.30 9.89
N ASP A 38 5.15 4.23 10.22
CA ASP A 38 6.34 4.27 11.07
C ASP A 38 7.22 3.04 10.76
N SER A 39 8.28 2.84 11.53
CA SER A 39 9.23 1.74 11.32
C SER A 39 9.05 0.57 12.30
N SER A 40 7.90 0.50 12.99
CA SER A 40 7.68 -0.51 14.04
C SER A 40 7.71 -1.96 13.53
N HIS A 41 7.42 -2.20 12.25
CA HIS A 41 7.37 -3.54 11.68
C HIS A 41 8.66 -3.97 10.96
N ILE A 42 9.74 -3.19 11.08
CA ILE A 42 10.96 -3.46 10.30
C ILE A 42 11.54 -4.85 10.55
N LEU A 43 11.45 -5.35 11.79
CA LEU A 43 11.99 -6.67 12.13
C LEU A 43 11.10 -7.82 11.65
N GLU A 44 9.88 -7.53 11.24
CA GLU A 44 8.94 -8.53 10.72
C GLU A 44 9.03 -8.68 9.21
N LEU A 45 9.83 -7.86 8.55
CA LEU A 45 10.07 -7.92 7.11
C LEU A 45 11.43 -8.54 6.81
N LYS A 46 11.50 -9.32 5.74
CA LYS A 46 12.79 -9.80 5.22
C LYS A 46 13.65 -8.60 4.83
N ASN A 47 14.96 -8.72 5.03
CA ASN A 47 15.89 -7.62 4.77
C ASN A 47 16.01 -7.23 3.29
N THR A 48 15.48 -8.05 2.38
CA THR A 48 15.42 -7.74 0.95
C THR A 48 14.26 -6.81 0.61
N ILE A 49 13.34 -6.59 1.55
CA ILE A 49 12.22 -5.66 1.37
C ILE A 49 12.62 -4.32 1.99
N ARG A 50 12.53 -3.24 1.21
CA ARG A 50 12.83 -1.92 1.73
C ARG A 50 11.62 -1.35 2.47
N LEU A 51 11.78 -1.05 3.75
CA LEU A 51 10.77 -0.32 4.53
C LEU A 51 10.94 1.18 4.29
N VAL A 52 9.84 1.84 3.93
CA VAL A 52 9.79 3.31 3.82
C VAL A 52 8.84 3.82 4.90
N ASP A 53 9.40 4.54 5.86
CA ASP A 53 8.69 5.14 6.98
C ASP A 53 8.30 6.57 6.59
N VAL A 54 7.00 6.80 6.33
CA VAL A 54 6.53 8.11 5.86
C VAL A 54 6.67 9.20 6.91
N SER A 55 6.77 8.85 8.18
CA SER A 55 6.96 9.83 9.25
C SER A 55 8.28 10.58 9.16
N LYS A 56 9.24 10.05 8.43
CA LYS A 56 10.57 10.66 8.24
C LYS A 56 10.59 11.71 7.13
N TYR A 57 9.48 11.87 6.42
CA TYR A 57 9.38 12.81 5.31
C TYR A 57 8.28 13.82 5.63
N SER A 58 8.36 15.01 5.09
CA SER A 58 7.39 16.07 5.39
C SER A 58 6.10 15.91 4.57
N ILE A 59 5.44 14.75 4.71
CA ILE A 59 4.19 14.46 4.04
C ILE A 59 3.04 14.84 4.98
N SER A 60 2.13 15.69 4.52
CA SER A 60 1.02 16.18 5.33
C SER A 60 -0.33 16.18 4.61
N SER A 61 -0.40 15.64 3.40
CA SER A 61 -1.64 15.58 2.61
C SER A 61 -1.65 14.34 1.72
N SER A 62 -2.84 13.96 1.27
CA SER A 62 -2.97 12.84 0.32
C SER A 62 -2.36 13.16 -1.02
N ASP A 63 -2.37 14.42 -1.46
CA ASP A 63 -1.72 14.82 -2.71
C ASP A 63 -0.21 14.65 -2.61
N GLU A 64 0.38 15.05 -1.49
CA GLU A 64 1.81 14.84 -1.26
C GLU A 64 2.15 13.36 -1.20
N PHE A 65 1.31 12.56 -0.54
CA PHE A 65 1.51 11.12 -0.48
C PHE A 65 1.46 10.48 -1.87
N TYR A 66 0.52 10.90 -2.70
CA TYR A 66 0.43 10.40 -4.08
C TYR A 66 1.72 10.72 -4.85
N GLY A 67 2.21 11.97 -4.76
CA GLY A 67 3.46 12.36 -5.40
C GLY A 67 4.66 11.56 -4.91
N PHE A 68 4.70 11.31 -3.61
CA PHE A 68 5.72 10.47 -2.98
C PHE A 68 5.68 9.04 -3.54
N THR A 69 4.50 8.46 -3.63
CA THR A 69 4.29 7.11 -4.19
C THR A 69 4.70 7.06 -5.67
N ALA A 70 4.32 8.07 -6.44
CA ALA A 70 4.71 8.18 -7.85
C ALA A 70 6.24 8.28 -7.97
N GLY A 71 6.88 8.98 -7.06
CA GLY A 71 8.35 9.08 -7.02
C GLY A 71 9.02 7.74 -6.77
N ILE A 72 8.49 6.95 -5.83
CA ILE A 72 9.01 5.59 -5.57
C ILE A 72 8.93 4.73 -6.83
N ILE A 73 7.77 4.72 -7.47
CA ILE A 73 7.52 3.90 -8.66
C ILE A 73 8.40 4.37 -9.83
N SER A 74 8.52 5.68 -10.03
CA SER A 74 9.27 6.23 -11.16
C SER A 74 10.78 6.04 -11.02
N ALA A 75 11.28 5.95 -9.79
CA ALA A 75 12.72 5.89 -9.52
C ALA A 75 13.31 4.48 -9.62
N ASP A 76 12.48 3.44 -9.68
CA ASP A 76 12.95 2.06 -9.62
C ASP A 76 12.28 1.21 -10.71
N HIS A 77 12.98 0.99 -11.81
CA HIS A 77 12.50 0.16 -12.91
C HIS A 77 12.35 -1.32 -12.54
N ASP A 78 13.00 -1.76 -11.47
CA ASP A 78 12.96 -3.14 -11.02
C ASP A 78 11.87 -3.39 -9.98
N LEU A 79 11.09 -2.36 -9.61
CA LEU A 79 10.05 -2.49 -8.61
C LEU A 79 8.93 -3.41 -9.10
N GLU A 80 8.73 -4.52 -8.40
CA GLU A 80 7.70 -5.50 -8.72
C GLU A 80 6.41 -5.23 -7.95
N GLN A 81 6.52 -5.04 -6.64
CA GLN A 81 5.37 -4.80 -5.77
C GLN A 81 5.66 -3.71 -4.76
N LEU A 82 4.64 -2.92 -4.49
CA LEU A 82 4.62 -1.87 -3.48
C LEU A 82 3.50 -2.21 -2.50
N TYR A 83 3.83 -2.19 -1.21
CA TYR A 83 2.88 -2.46 -0.13
C TYR A 83 2.64 -1.18 0.64
N ILE A 84 1.38 -0.85 0.93
CA ILE A 84 1.03 0.33 1.74
C ILE A 84 0.17 -0.14 2.88
N ASP A 85 0.69 -0.08 4.11
CA ASP A 85 -0.05 -0.47 5.30
C ASP A 85 -0.78 0.72 5.92
N ALA A 86 -1.90 0.45 6.59
CA ALA A 86 -2.71 1.45 7.29
C ALA A 86 -2.99 2.68 6.41
N PHE A 87 -3.57 2.45 5.23
CA PHE A 87 -3.68 3.44 4.16
C PHE A 87 -4.25 4.78 4.61
N LEU A 88 -5.34 4.77 5.39
CA LEU A 88 -5.98 6.02 5.78
C LEU A 88 -5.07 6.92 6.61
N LYS A 89 -4.18 6.33 7.41
CA LYS A 89 -3.17 7.07 8.19
C LYS A 89 -1.94 7.39 7.37
N THR A 90 -1.39 6.38 6.70
CA THR A 90 -0.14 6.49 5.96
C THR A 90 -0.26 7.48 4.80
N ALA A 91 -1.40 7.53 4.13
CA ALA A 91 -1.66 8.43 3.01
C ALA A 91 -2.24 9.79 3.43
N TYR A 92 -2.36 10.05 4.73
CA TYR A 92 -2.88 11.32 5.27
C TYR A 92 -4.27 11.66 4.74
N ILE A 93 -5.14 10.64 4.70
CA ILE A 93 -6.54 10.84 4.30
C ILE A 93 -7.25 11.60 5.41
N ARG A 94 -7.83 12.77 5.10
CA ARG A 94 -8.52 13.64 6.06
C ARG A 94 -10.03 13.63 5.87
N ASP A 95 -10.49 13.44 4.64
CA ASP A 95 -11.89 13.46 4.27
C ASP A 95 -12.26 12.13 3.61
N ASP A 96 -13.41 12.07 2.95
CA ASP A 96 -13.87 10.88 2.25
C ASP A 96 -13.24 10.74 0.85
N ASP A 97 -12.12 11.41 0.60
CA ASP A 97 -11.44 11.40 -0.71
C ASP A 97 -10.57 10.16 -0.94
N TYR A 98 -10.55 9.22 -0.01
CA TYR A 98 -9.68 8.04 -0.12
C TYR A 98 -9.97 7.22 -1.38
N ILE A 99 -11.21 7.21 -1.86
CA ILE A 99 -11.57 6.49 -3.08
C ILE A 99 -10.86 7.11 -4.29
N ASP A 100 -10.84 8.45 -4.37
CA ASP A 100 -10.15 9.14 -5.46
C ASP A 100 -8.65 8.87 -5.44
N VAL A 101 -8.06 8.84 -4.24
CA VAL A 101 -6.63 8.53 -4.09
C VAL A 101 -6.36 7.09 -4.50
N LEU A 102 -7.20 6.14 -4.09
CA LEU A 102 -7.07 4.74 -4.52
C LEU A 102 -7.14 4.62 -6.05
N ARG A 103 -8.07 5.32 -6.69
CA ARG A 103 -8.20 5.30 -8.15
C ARG A 103 -6.97 5.89 -8.84
N LYS A 104 -6.40 6.96 -8.28
CA LYS A 104 -5.17 7.55 -8.80
C LYS A 104 -3.99 6.58 -8.70
N ILE A 105 -3.86 5.91 -7.57
CA ILE A 105 -2.79 4.91 -7.37
C ILE A 105 -3.00 3.71 -8.30
N ASP A 106 -4.25 3.29 -8.49
CA ASP A 106 -4.55 2.19 -9.41
C ASP A 106 -4.13 2.51 -10.84
N ARG A 107 -4.47 3.71 -11.34
CA ARG A 107 -4.05 4.16 -12.66
C ARG A 107 -2.52 4.22 -12.78
N LEU A 108 -1.85 4.73 -11.74
CA LEU A 108 -0.41 4.80 -11.71
C LEU A 108 0.22 3.41 -11.78
N SER A 109 -0.30 2.47 -11.00
CA SER A 109 0.19 1.09 -10.97
C SER A 109 0.02 0.38 -12.31
N GLU A 110 -1.11 0.61 -12.96
CA GLU A 110 -1.39 0.06 -14.31
C GLU A 110 -0.40 0.64 -15.33
N GLN A 111 -0.16 1.94 -15.27
CA GLN A 111 0.73 2.62 -16.22
C GLN A 111 2.16 2.08 -16.13
N PHE A 112 2.65 1.76 -14.95
CA PHE A 112 4.03 1.33 -14.74
C PHE A 112 4.20 -0.17 -14.50
N GLY A 113 3.11 -0.93 -14.55
CA GLY A 113 3.18 -2.39 -14.39
C GLY A 113 3.60 -2.84 -13.01
N VAL A 114 3.29 -2.07 -11.98
CA VAL A 114 3.61 -2.40 -10.58
C VAL A 114 2.33 -2.82 -9.87
N THR A 115 2.36 -3.91 -9.11
CA THR A 115 1.24 -4.30 -8.26
C THR A 115 1.35 -3.58 -6.93
N VAL A 116 0.29 -2.90 -6.51
CA VAL A 116 0.24 -2.18 -5.24
C VAL A 116 -0.77 -2.85 -4.31
N LEU A 117 -0.30 -3.39 -3.19
CA LEU A 117 -1.15 -4.03 -2.19
C LEU A 117 -1.36 -3.05 -1.03
N ILE A 118 -2.62 -2.82 -0.67
CA ILE A 118 -3.00 -1.78 0.29
C ILE A 118 -3.87 -2.37 1.38
N SER A 119 -3.48 -2.19 2.65
CA SER A 119 -4.37 -2.49 3.77
C SER A 119 -5.15 -1.21 4.12
N ILE A 120 -6.46 -1.35 4.28
CA ILE A 120 -7.33 -0.20 4.54
C ILE A 120 -8.43 -0.56 5.53
N SER A 121 -8.66 0.33 6.52
CA SER A 121 -9.61 0.11 7.60
C SER A 121 -11.04 0.51 7.20
N VAL A 122 -11.50 -0.05 6.09
CA VAL A 122 -12.90 0.00 5.66
C VAL A 122 -13.33 -1.43 5.36
N THR A 123 -14.63 -1.69 5.40
CA THR A 123 -15.14 -3.00 4.98
C THR A 123 -15.37 -2.98 3.45
N ARG A 124 -15.40 -4.17 2.86
CA ARG A 124 -15.65 -4.27 1.42
C ARG A 124 -16.96 -3.60 1.02
N ASP A 125 -17.99 -3.69 1.88
CA ASP A 125 -19.31 -3.10 1.62
C ASP A 125 -19.29 -1.57 1.53
N GLN A 126 -18.29 -0.93 2.11
CA GLN A 126 -18.14 0.53 2.07
C GLN A 126 -17.48 1.02 0.78
N LEU A 127 -17.01 0.11 -0.06
CA LEU A 127 -16.31 0.47 -1.29
C LEU A 127 -17.27 0.47 -2.48
N PRO A 128 -17.09 1.41 -3.44
CA PRO A 128 -17.81 1.32 -4.72
C PRO A 128 -17.38 0.08 -5.49
N GLY A 129 -18.20 -0.36 -6.45
CA GLY A 129 -18.01 -1.63 -7.13
C GLY A 129 -16.65 -1.80 -7.78
N ASP A 130 -16.11 -0.75 -8.40
CA ASP A 130 -14.79 -0.80 -9.03
C ASP A 130 -13.66 -1.06 -8.04
N MET A 131 -13.79 -0.57 -6.81
CA MET A 131 -12.80 -0.81 -5.75
C MET A 131 -13.08 -2.12 -5.00
N ALA A 132 -14.36 -2.45 -4.79
CA ALA A 132 -14.73 -3.72 -4.17
C ALA A 132 -14.21 -4.91 -4.96
N ASP A 133 -14.15 -4.80 -6.28
CA ASP A 133 -13.59 -5.85 -7.16
C ASP A 133 -12.08 -6.03 -7.00
N LYS A 134 -11.40 -5.07 -6.39
CA LYS A 134 -9.95 -5.13 -6.12
C LYS A 134 -9.63 -5.81 -4.77
N VAL A 135 -10.62 -6.14 -3.97
CA VAL A 135 -10.42 -6.76 -2.66
C VAL A 135 -10.00 -8.21 -2.84
N ILE A 136 -8.82 -8.55 -2.31
CA ILE A 136 -8.29 -9.91 -2.36
C ILE A 136 -8.46 -10.62 -1.01
N VAL A 137 -8.54 -9.87 0.09
CA VAL A 137 -8.79 -10.40 1.44
C VAL A 137 -9.75 -9.46 2.16
N ALA A 138 -10.86 -9.99 2.66
CA ALA A 138 -11.84 -9.25 3.46
C ALA A 138 -11.89 -9.86 4.86
N LEU A 139 -11.51 -9.10 5.88
CA LEU A 139 -11.44 -9.55 7.27
C LEU A 139 -12.58 -9.01 8.13
#